data_87c6cac896e2f6bb70c890e6e044fe68
#
_entry.id   87c6cac896e2f6bb70c890e6e044fe68
#
_cell.length_a   1.000
_cell.length_b   1.000
_cell.length_c   1.000
_cell.angle_alpha   90.00
_cell.angle_beta   90.00
_cell.angle_gamma   90.00
#
_symmetry.space_group_name_H-M   'P 1'
#
loop_
_entity.id
_entity.type
_entity.pdbx_description
1 polymer ?
#
loop_
_entity_poly.entity_id
_entity_poly.type
_entity_poly.pdbx_seq_one_letter_code
_entity_poly.pdbx_strand_id
1 'polypeptide(L)'
;MAQIPPNESICLSSFNLTLSANYFTQLTERLSGNLKIEITSEAESVFCQTYPIDILAYDQWGGLNVLPEMLAAFITPNHTAIVPIIKRAASILGQWTDNPSLDEYQSRTPDRVRKQMAAIYTAITEQQIIYSTIPASFEEYGQRVRLADSVMAQKLGTCLDMALLYASCLEAIGLNALIIITQGHTFAGAWLVPETFPDPTIDDVSLLTKRTAEGIYDITLVETTCMNMGHSSDFDNAVKKANGKLTDGNSFILAIDVKRARHSGIRPIPQRTLHGQVWGVEEKETDIQRSAVHATPQSINPYDLSGNETQAVITKQLLWERRLLDLSLRNNLLNIRITKNTLQLIPANLSCLEDALADGEEFRILHRPADWESPAMDFGIYSSIPESDPMVGFINSELSQKRLRFYLPENDLGKALTHLYRSSRTSIEENGANTLYLALGLLKWYETPSSERPRYAPILLLPVEIIRKSAAKGYVIRSREEETMMNITLLEMLRQNFGISISGLDPLPTDESGVNAVSYTHL
;
A
#
# COMPACT_ATOMS: atom_id res chain seq x y z
N MET A 1 33.86 25.47 7.53
CA MET A 1 33.45 26.44 8.57
C MET A 1 32.18 27.11 8.07
N ALA A 2 31.12 27.09 8.85
CA ALA A 2 29.91 27.87 8.55
C ALA A 2 30.07 29.23 9.25
N GLN A 3 29.86 30.34 8.52
CA GLN A 3 29.76 31.68 9.12
C GLN A 3 28.28 31.97 9.36
N ILE A 4 27.94 32.26 10.61
CA ILE A 4 26.59 32.64 11.00
C ILE A 4 26.59 34.18 11.19
N PRO A 5 25.82 34.94 10.39
CA PRO A 5 25.69 36.38 10.57
C PRO A 5 25.08 36.72 11.92
N PRO A 6 25.34 37.95 12.47
CA PRO A 6 24.73 38.38 13.71
C PRO A 6 23.19 38.34 13.65
N ASN A 7 22.55 37.80 14.68
CA ASN A 7 21.10 37.62 14.80
C ASN A 7 20.42 36.68 13.78
N GLU A 8 21.20 35.83 13.10
CA GLU A 8 20.65 34.79 12.24
C GLU A 8 20.84 33.41 12.87
N SER A 9 19.90 32.48 12.58
CA SER A 9 20.02 31.07 12.88
C SER A 9 20.16 30.28 11.59
N ILE A 10 21.18 29.44 11.53
CA ILE A 10 21.43 28.56 10.37
C ILE A 10 21.18 27.12 10.80
N CYS A 11 20.32 26.42 10.09
CA CYS A 11 20.17 24.97 10.23
C CYS A 11 21.25 24.28 9.37
N LEU A 12 22.18 23.56 10.02
CA LEU A 12 23.18 22.78 9.32
C LEU A 12 22.54 21.45 8.88
N SER A 13 22.35 21.28 7.58
CA SER A 13 21.62 20.15 7.00
C SER A 13 22.36 18.82 7.01
N SER A 14 23.69 18.79 7.19
CA SER A 14 24.45 17.54 7.31
C SER A 14 25.82 17.76 7.95
N PHE A 15 26.19 16.87 8.87
CA PHE A 15 27.54 16.72 9.35
C PHE A 15 28.16 15.47 8.72
N ASN A 16 29.22 15.64 7.94
CA ASN A 16 30.04 14.50 7.52
C ASN A 16 30.98 14.13 8.65
N LEU A 17 30.57 13.16 9.47
CA LEU A 17 31.45 12.53 10.43
C LEU A 17 32.42 11.62 9.67
N THR A 18 33.71 11.89 9.77
CA THR A 18 34.73 10.98 9.24
C THR A 18 34.90 9.84 10.24
N LEU A 19 34.20 8.73 9.99
CA LEU A 19 34.25 7.54 10.81
C LEU A 19 35.29 6.55 10.22
N SER A 20 36.02 5.85 11.09
CA SER A 20 36.95 4.81 10.65
C SER A 20 36.16 3.58 10.16
N ALA A 21 36.15 3.30 8.87
CA ALA A 21 35.48 2.13 8.31
C ALA A 21 36.03 0.82 8.94
N ASN A 22 37.32 0.74 9.18
CA ASN A 22 37.94 -0.44 9.82
C ASN A 22 37.43 -0.68 11.25
N TYR A 23 37.14 0.38 12.00
CA TYR A 23 36.60 0.23 13.37
C TYR A 23 35.20 -0.37 13.33
N PHE A 24 34.32 0.17 12.49
CA PHE A 24 32.93 -0.29 12.41
C PHE A 24 32.81 -1.70 11.84
N THR A 25 33.64 -2.06 10.87
CA THR A 25 33.65 -3.43 10.31
C THR A 25 34.13 -4.50 11.30
N GLN A 26 34.86 -4.13 12.34
CA GLN A 26 35.32 -5.06 13.39
C GLN A 26 34.32 -5.18 14.55
N LEU A 27 33.37 -4.29 14.66
CA LEU A 27 32.44 -4.24 15.78
C LEU A 27 31.42 -5.38 15.69
N THR A 28 31.60 -6.41 16.50
CA THR A 28 30.71 -7.58 16.54
C THR A 28 29.61 -7.47 17.59
N GLU A 29 29.78 -6.59 18.57
CA GLU A 29 28.82 -6.34 19.63
C GLU A 29 28.47 -4.85 19.72
N ARG A 30 27.29 -4.54 20.23
CA ARG A 30 26.85 -3.16 20.51
C ARG A 30 27.72 -2.55 21.61
N LEU A 31 28.12 -1.32 21.40
CA LEU A 31 28.91 -0.55 22.39
C LEU A 31 28.17 0.75 22.73
N SER A 32 28.27 1.14 24.01
CA SER A 32 27.87 2.48 24.42
C SER A 32 29.02 3.45 24.18
N GLY A 33 28.73 4.57 23.57
CA GLY A 33 29.66 5.64 23.24
C GLY A 33 29.15 7.00 23.69
N ASN A 34 29.97 8.01 23.47
CA ASN A 34 29.61 9.40 23.74
C ASN A 34 29.87 10.27 22.50
N LEU A 35 28.86 11.01 22.06
CA LEU A 35 28.99 12.03 21.04
C LEU A 35 29.18 13.39 21.73
N LYS A 36 30.39 13.95 21.65
CA LYS A 36 30.68 15.31 22.14
C LYS A 36 30.45 16.29 20.99
N ILE A 37 29.57 17.26 21.22
CA ILE A 37 29.35 18.40 20.33
C ILE A 37 29.96 19.63 21.00
N GLU A 38 30.91 20.26 20.32
CA GLU A 38 31.59 21.46 20.79
C GLU A 38 31.56 22.52 19.71
N ILE A 39 31.09 23.72 20.06
CA ILE A 39 31.10 24.89 19.19
C ILE A 39 32.08 25.89 19.77
N THR A 40 33.06 26.27 18.97
CA THR A 40 34.10 27.21 19.37
C THR A 40 33.99 28.51 18.56
N SER A 41 34.14 29.66 19.19
CA SER A 41 34.25 30.95 18.55
C SER A 41 35.56 31.60 19.03
N GLU A 42 36.42 32.04 18.11
CA GLU A 42 37.71 32.67 18.42
C GLU A 42 38.58 31.93 19.45
N ALA A 43 38.57 30.58 19.38
CA ALA A 43 39.22 29.62 20.27
C ALA A 43 38.61 29.47 21.68
N GLU A 44 37.53 30.15 21.97
CA GLU A 44 36.74 29.90 23.18
C GLU A 44 35.57 28.93 22.92
N SER A 45 35.37 27.99 23.83
CA SER A 45 34.25 27.05 23.75
C SER A 45 32.95 27.74 24.15
N VAL A 46 32.09 27.99 23.19
CA VAL A 46 30.79 28.68 23.40
C VAL A 46 29.71 27.67 23.80
N PHE A 47 29.82 26.43 23.33
CA PHE A 47 28.91 25.33 23.64
C PHE A 47 29.69 24.01 23.67
N CYS A 48 29.43 23.23 24.72
CA CYS A 48 30.01 21.89 24.83
C CYS A 48 29.00 20.97 25.52
N GLN A 49 28.51 19.98 24.79
CA GLN A 49 27.57 18.99 25.33
C GLN A 49 27.93 17.59 24.86
N THR A 50 27.75 16.62 25.75
CA THR A 50 28.00 15.20 25.48
C THR A 50 26.69 14.45 25.53
N TYR A 51 26.42 13.67 24.49
CA TYR A 51 25.23 12.82 24.35
C TYR A 51 25.66 11.36 24.41
N PRO A 52 25.02 10.53 25.24
CA PRO A 52 25.23 9.08 25.16
C PRO A 52 24.65 8.57 23.85
N ILE A 53 25.39 7.72 23.16
CA ILE A 53 24.97 7.07 21.92
C ILE A 53 25.24 5.58 22.00
N ASP A 54 24.44 4.80 21.29
CA ASP A 54 24.72 3.40 21.04
C ASP A 54 25.34 3.23 19.66
N ILE A 55 26.44 2.52 19.62
CA ILE A 55 27.14 2.15 18.40
C ILE A 55 26.77 0.70 18.12
N LEU A 56 25.98 0.48 17.07
CA LEU A 56 25.52 -0.85 16.68
C LEU A 56 26.66 -1.68 16.07
N ALA A 57 26.58 -2.98 16.24
CA ALA A 57 27.47 -3.89 15.52
C ALA A 57 27.24 -3.79 14.01
N TYR A 58 28.25 -4.22 13.23
CA TYR A 58 28.20 -4.11 11.77
C TYR A 58 27.02 -4.87 11.14
N ASP A 59 26.50 -5.89 11.82
CA ASP A 59 25.39 -6.75 11.41
C ASP A 59 24.09 -6.46 12.20
N GLN A 60 24.00 -5.28 12.79
CA GLN A 60 22.79 -4.83 13.49
C GLN A 60 22.08 -3.70 12.75
N TRP A 61 20.82 -3.92 12.42
CA TRP A 61 19.91 -2.89 11.93
C TRP A 61 19.27 -2.16 13.10
N GLY A 62 19.11 -0.83 13.00
CA GLY A 62 18.56 0.00 14.08
C GLY A 62 17.12 -0.34 14.49
N GLY A 63 16.36 -1.05 13.66
CA GLY A 63 14.98 -1.42 13.94
C GLY A 63 13.96 -0.48 13.30
N LEU A 64 12.69 -0.73 13.58
CA LEU A 64 11.56 -0.01 12.97
C LEU A 64 11.44 1.44 13.43
N ASN A 65 11.89 1.73 14.67
CA ASN A 65 11.74 3.05 15.28
C ASN A 65 12.89 4.02 14.94
N VAL A 66 13.97 3.53 14.31
CA VAL A 66 15.16 4.33 14.01
C VAL A 66 15.54 4.15 12.55
N LEU A 67 15.06 5.05 11.68
CA LEU A 67 15.37 5.06 10.25
C LEU A 67 15.20 3.66 9.61
N PRO A 68 13.98 3.13 9.54
CA PRO A 68 13.72 1.77 9.06
C PRO A 68 14.28 1.50 7.66
N GLU A 69 14.36 2.51 6.80
CA GLU A 69 14.96 2.45 5.46
C GLU A 69 16.46 2.08 5.47
N MET A 70 17.16 2.24 6.60
CA MET A 70 18.53 1.79 6.75
C MET A 70 18.69 0.27 6.60
N LEU A 71 17.59 -0.49 6.68
CA LEU A 71 17.61 -1.91 6.34
C LEU A 71 18.13 -2.16 4.92
N ALA A 72 17.90 -1.22 4.00
CA ALA A 72 18.43 -1.30 2.65
C ALA A 72 19.98 -1.37 2.60
N ALA A 73 20.68 -0.89 3.63
CA ALA A 73 22.15 -1.00 3.69
C ALA A 73 22.63 -2.46 3.78
N PHE A 74 21.79 -3.38 4.31
CA PHE A 74 22.10 -4.81 4.42
C PHE A 74 21.79 -5.60 3.15
N ILE A 75 21.23 -4.96 2.12
CA ILE A 75 21.08 -5.52 0.79
C ILE A 75 22.38 -5.26 0.04
N THR A 76 23.12 -6.32 -0.27
CA THR A 76 24.50 -6.25 -0.76
C THR A 76 24.64 -6.91 -2.13
N PRO A 77 24.25 -6.20 -3.23
CA PRO A 77 24.15 -6.77 -4.58
C PRO A 77 25.49 -7.21 -5.19
N ASN A 78 26.61 -6.66 -4.70
CA ASN A 78 27.95 -6.99 -5.19
C ASN A 78 28.69 -8.00 -4.31
N HIS A 79 28.00 -8.64 -3.37
CA HIS A 79 28.62 -9.60 -2.48
C HIS A 79 28.99 -10.88 -3.21
N THR A 80 30.22 -11.39 -3.00
CA THR A 80 30.74 -12.58 -3.72
C THR A 80 29.92 -13.84 -3.48
N ALA A 81 29.29 -13.98 -2.32
CA ALA A 81 28.45 -15.13 -1.97
C ALA A 81 27.18 -15.30 -2.84
N ILE A 82 26.70 -14.25 -3.50
CA ILE A 82 25.51 -14.36 -4.36
C ILE A 82 25.84 -14.71 -5.81
N VAL A 83 27.08 -14.61 -6.23
CA VAL A 83 27.51 -14.88 -7.62
C VAL A 83 27.13 -16.28 -8.10
N PRO A 84 27.33 -17.37 -7.31
CA PRO A 84 26.89 -18.70 -7.67
C PRO A 84 25.36 -18.80 -7.87
N ILE A 85 24.58 -18.08 -7.04
CA ILE A 85 23.11 -18.04 -7.13
C ILE A 85 22.71 -17.40 -8.46
N ILE A 86 23.29 -16.25 -8.81
CA ILE A 86 23.01 -15.55 -10.07
C ILE A 86 23.38 -16.41 -11.27
N LYS A 87 24.55 -17.05 -11.26
CA LYS A 87 24.96 -17.99 -12.32
C LYS A 87 23.96 -19.13 -12.48
N ARG A 88 23.52 -19.70 -11.37
CA ARG A 88 22.51 -20.78 -11.39
C ARG A 88 21.17 -20.29 -11.89
N ALA A 89 20.71 -19.12 -11.48
CA ALA A 89 19.47 -18.49 -11.94
C ALA A 89 19.48 -18.27 -13.46
N ALA A 90 20.60 -17.78 -14.01
CA ALA A 90 20.76 -17.63 -15.47
C ALA A 90 20.62 -18.98 -16.19
N SER A 91 21.21 -20.06 -15.66
CA SER A 91 21.07 -21.41 -16.23
C SER A 91 19.61 -21.90 -16.18
N ILE A 92 18.90 -21.69 -15.08
CA ILE A 92 17.49 -22.04 -14.94
C ILE A 92 16.63 -21.25 -15.93
N LEU A 93 16.85 -19.95 -16.02
CA LEU A 93 16.11 -19.09 -16.94
C LEU A 93 16.32 -19.49 -18.41
N GLY A 94 17.56 -19.89 -18.77
CA GLY A 94 17.87 -20.42 -20.09
C GLY A 94 17.13 -21.72 -20.40
N GLN A 95 16.95 -22.60 -19.41
CA GLN A 95 16.16 -23.82 -19.58
C GLN A 95 14.66 -23.55 -19.79
N TRP A 96 14.13 -22.48 -19.20
CA TRP A 96 12.71 -22.13 -19.31
C TRP A 96 12.36 -21.33 -20.56
N THR A 97 13.31 -20.55 -21.09
CA THR A 97 13.01 -19.52 -22.10
C THR A 97 13.97 -19.53 -23.29
N ASP A 98 14.90 -20.48 -23.37
CA ASP A 98 16.01 -20.55 -24.34
C ASP A 98 16.91 -19.28 -24.34
N ASN A 99 16.72 -18.38 -23.36
CA ASN A 99 17.50 -17.17 -23.18
C ASN A 99 17.96 -17.02 -21.72
N PRO A 100 19.23 -17.27 -21.40
CA PRO A 100 19.76 -17.19 -20.05
C PRO A 100 20.03 -15.76 -19.54
N SER A 101 19.79 -14.75 -20.36
CA SER A 101 20.11 -13.36 -20.03
C SER A 101 19.23 -12.86 -18.88
N LEU A 102 19.88 -12.38 -17.81
CA LEU A 102 19.25 -11.65 -16.72
C LEU A 102 19.31 -10.16 -17.10
N ASP A 103 18.38 -9.73 -17.94
CA ASP A 103 18.40 -8.49 -18.73
C ASP A 103 17.58 -7.35 -18.09
N GLU A 104 17.35 -7.43 -16.79
CA GLU A 104 16.60 -6.41 -16.05
C GLU A 104 15.21 -6.13 -16.68
N TYR A 105 14.97 -4.87 -17.03
CA TYR A 105 13.77 -4.36 -17.70
C TYR A 105 13.91 -4.20 -19.22
N GLN A 106 15.01 -4.66 -19.84
CA GLN A 106 15.30 -4.41 -21.27
C GLN A 106 14.25 -5.02 -22.19
N SER A 107 13.65 -6.14 -21.79
CA SER A 107 12.56 -6.79 -22.54
C SER A 107 11.26 -5.97 -22.55
N ARG A 108 11.10 -5.01 -21.64
CA ARG A 108 9.89 -4.20 -21.43
C ARG A 108 8.62 -5.02 -21.17
N THR A 109 8.76 -6.26 -20.76
CA THR A 109 7.62 -7.15 -20.44
C THR A 109 7.67 -7.58 -18.98
N PRO A 110 6.61 -7.31 -18.19
CA PRO A 110 6.51 -7.74 -16.79
C PRO A 110 6.70 -9.26 -16.63
N ASP A 111 6.22 -10.06 -17.58
CA ASP A 111 6.36 -11.52 -17.58
C ASP A 111 7.84 -11.95 -17.61
N ARG A 112 8.68 -11.29 -18.41
CA ARG A 112 10.12 -11.60 -18.44
C ARG A 112 10.80 -11.29 -17.11
N VAL A 113 10.48 -10.12 -16.52
CA VAL A 113 11.00 -9.73 -15.20
C VAL A 113 10.57 -10.74 -14.14
N ARG A 114 9.30 -11.15 -14.15
CA ARG A 114 8.77 -12.15 -13.23
C ARG A 114 9.47 -13.51 -13.36
N LYS A 115 9.81 -13.94 -14.59
CA LYS A 115 10.60 -15.16 -14.83
C LYS A 115 12.03 -15.04 -14.30
N GLN A 116 12.68 -13.88 -14.40
CA GLN A 116 13.98 -13.64 -13.78
C GLN A 116 13.90 -13.77 -12.25
N MET A 117 12.87 -13.18 -11.63
CA MET A 117 12.61 -13.31 -10.19
C MET A 117 12.42 -14.77 -9.78
N ALA A 118 11.64 -15.53 -10.55
CA ALA A 118 11.39 -16.96 -10.30
C ALA A 118 12.65 -17.82 -10.45
N ALA A 119 13.52 -17.50 -11.41
CA ALA A 119 14.79 -18.19 -11.58
C ALA A 119 15.73 -17.98 -10.38
N ILE A 120 15.80 -16.77 -9.84
CA ILE A 120 16.56 -16.49 -8.61
C ILE A 120 15.93 -17.21 -7.41
N TYR A 121 14.61 -17.16 -7.28
CA TYR A 121 13.89 -17.88 -6.23
C TYR A 121 14.25 -19.37 -6.24
N THR A 122 14.20 -20.00 -7.41
CA THR A 122 14.55 -21.41 -7.61
C THR A 122 16.01 -21.68 -7.26
N ALA A 123 16.93 -20.83 -7.71
CA ALA A 123 18.36 -20.96 -7.41
C ALA A 123 18.68 -20.88 -5.91
N ILE A 124 17.94 -20.04 -5.16
CA ILE A 124 18.07 -19.95 -3.69
C ILE A 124 17.45 -21.19 -3.03
N THR A 125 16.31 -21.67 -3.49
CA THR A 125 15.67 -22.88 -2.95
C THR A 125 16.60 -24.10 -3.06
N GLU A 126 17.37 -24.22 -4.14
CA GLU A 126 18.38 -25.27 -4.34
C GLU A 126 19.51 -25.19 -3.30
N GLN A 127 19.70 -24.07 -2.60
CA GLN A 127 20.73 -23.93 -1.57
C GLN A 127 20.41 -24.65 -0.26
N GLN A 128 19.19 -25.16 -0.10
CA GLN A 128 18.73 -25.93 1.05
C GLN A 128 18.98 -25.22 2.41
N ILE A 129 18.67 -23.94 2.45
CA ILE A 129 18.82 -23.12 3.67
C ILE A 129 17.72 -23.51 4.67
N ILE A 130 18.11 -23.79 5.92
CA ILE A 130 17.19 -24.14 7.00
C ILE A 130 16.60 -22.85 7.59
N TYR A 131 15.28 -22.87 7.84
CA TYR A 131 14.63 -21.76 8.52
C TYR A 131 14.98 -21.75 10.01
N SER A 132 15.50 -20.63 10.49
CA SER A 132 15.80 -20.41 11.90
C SER A 132 14.66 -19.66 12.55
N THR A 133 13.89 -20.34 13.39
CA THR A 133 12.88 -19.71 14.24
C THR A 133 13.57 -19.10 15.47
N ILE A 134 14.24 -17.98 15.29
CA ILE A 134 14.63 -17.16 16.44
C ILE A 134 13.39 -16.36 16.81
N PRO A 135 13.07 -16.18 18.12
CA PRO A 135 12.02 -15.25 18.51
C PRO A 135 12.23 -13.95 17.74
N ALA A 136 11.23 -13.54 16.99
CA ALA A 136 11.29 -12.30 16.22
C ALA A 136 11.38 -11.15 17.22
N SER A 137 12.58 -10.88 17.71
CA SER A 137 12.89 -9.62 18.32
C SER A 137 13.08 -8.64 17.17
N PHE A 138 11.99 -8.16 16.56
CA PHE A 138 12.02 -6.83 16.02
C PHE A 138 12.22 -5.92 17.22
N GLU A 139 13.42 -5.99 17.79
CA GLU A 139 13.80 -5.18 18.91
C GLU A 139 13.60 -3.73 18.48
N GLU A 140 13.02 -2.94 19.35
CA GLU A 140 12.87 -1.50 19.11
C GLU A 140 14.22 -0.89 18.74
N TYR A 141 15.32 -1.55 19.14
CA TYR A 141 16.70 -1.14 18.90
C TYR A 141 17.61 -2.35 18.64
N GLY A 142 18.14 -2.49 17.44
CA GLY A 142 19.30 -3.36 17.18
C GLY A 142 18.99 -4.80 16.77
N GLN A 143 18.19 -5.00 15.72
CA GLN A 143 17.92 -6.32 15.15
C GLN A 143 19.18 -6.89 14.48
N ARG A 144 19.61 -8.10 14.88
CA ARG A 144 20.67 -8.84 14.19
C ARG A 144 20.22 -9.30 12.81
N VAL A 145 21.12 -9.20 11.84
CA VAL A 145 20.92 -9.56 10.44
C VAL A 145 22.07 -10.46 9.99
N ARG A 146 21.77 -11.62 9.40
CA ARG A 146 22.77 -12.42 8.72
C ARG A 146 22.94 -11.94 7.29
N LEU A 147 24.16 -11.52 6.96
CA LEU A 147 24.50 -11.15 5.58
C LEU A 147 24.57 -12.39 4.67
N ALA A 148 24.60 -12.16 3.36
CA ALA A 148 24.57 -13.21 2.35
C ALA A 148 25.63 -14.30 2.55
N ASP A 149 26.87 -13.93 2.94
CA ASP A 149 27.95 -14.87 3.23
C ASP A 149 27.62 -15.79 4.43
N SER A 150 27.12 -15.19 5.50
CA SER A 150 26.75 -15.92 6.71
C SER A 150 25.59 -16.88 6.46
N VAL A 151 24.56 -16.45 5.73
CA VAL A 151 23.43 -17.30 5.34
C VAL A 151 23.91 -18.46 4.48
N MET A 152 24.76 -18.19 3.48
CA MET A 152 25.27 -19.20 2.56
C MET A 152 26.24 -20.18 3.20
N ALA A 153 27.10 -19.71 4.12
CA ALA A 153 28.06 -20.55 4.82
C ALA A 153 27.39 -21.44 5.89
N GLN A 154 26.48 -20.86 6.67
CA GLN A 154 25.80 -21.56 7.77
C GLN A 154 24.58 -22.38 7.30
N LYS A 155 24.08 -22.11 6.10
CA LYS A 155 22.82 -22.69 5.56
C LYS A 155 21.64 -22.47 6.53
N LEU A 156 21.60 -21.29 7.16
CA LEU A 156 20.63 -20.93 8.17
C LEU A 156 20.17 -19.48 7.96
N GLY A 157 18.87 -19.23 8.00
CA GLY A 157 18.32 -17.88 7.84
C GLY A 157 16.95 -17.70 8.47
N THR A 158 16.67 -16.50 8.97
CA THR A 158 15.33 -16.04 9.41
C THR A 158 14.54 -15.53 8.22
N CYS A 159 13.26 -15.13 8.42
CA CYS A 159 12.48 -14.46 7.37
C CYS A 159 13.17 -13.18 6.86
N LEU A 160 13.75 -12.38 7.76
CA LEU A 160 14.50 -11.17 7.43
C LEU A 160 15.75 -11.49 6.59
N ASP A 161 16.57 -12.45 7.04
CA ASP A 161 17.78 -12.85 6.32
C ASP A 161 17.50 -13.36 4.91
N MET A 162 16.41 -14.15 4.75
CA MET A 162 15.98 -14.66 3.45
C MET A 162 15.46 -13.56 2.53
N ALA A 163 14.72 -12.58 3.08
CA ALA A 163 14.24 -11.43 2.34
C ALA A 163 15.42 -10.57 1.82
N LEU A 164 16.41 -10.33 2.66
CA LEU A 164 17.61 -9.56 2.29
C LEU A 164 18.48 -10.29 1.26
N LEU A 165 18.65 -11.61 1.41
CA LEU A 165 19.39 -12.43 0.43
C LEU A 165 18.70 -12.38 -0.94
N TYR A 166 17.39 -12.57 -0.97
CA TYR A 166 16.61 -12.50 -2.21
C TYR A 166 16.66 -11.11 -2.84
N ALA A 167 16.45 -10.05 -2.06
CA ALA A 167 16.56 -8.67 -2.53
C ALA A 167 17.97 -8.33 -3.04
N SER A 168 19.03 -8.86 -2.40
CA SER A 168 20.40 -8.68 -2.88
C SER A 168 20.61 -9.30 -4.26
N CYS A 169 20.05 -10.47 -4.50
CA CYS A 169 20.11 -11.13 -5.81
C CYS A 169 19.28 -10.37 -6.85
N LEU A 170 18.11 -9.84 -6.49
CA LEU A 170 17.27 -9.04 -7.39
C LEU A 170 17.97 -7.73 -7.79
N GLU A 171 18.53 -7.00 -6.82
CA GLU A 171 19.27 -5.76 -7.08
C GLU A 171 20.55 -6.03 -7.90
N ALA A 172 21.22 -7.18 -7.69
CA ALA A 172 22.42 -7.56 -8.45
C ALA A 172 22.17 -7.72 -9.94
N ILE A 173 20.96 -8.07 -10.35
CA ILE A 173 20.54 -8.15 -11.75
C ILE A 173 19.80 -6.88 -12.22
N GLY A 174 19.83 -5.79 -11.43
CA GLY A 174 19.26 -4.50 -11.77
C GLY A 174 17.78 -4.31 -11.50
N LEU A 175 17.10 -5.28 -10.86
CA LEU A 175 15.70 -5.14 -10.51
C LEU A 175 15.50 -4.25 -9.27
N ASN A 176 14.45 -3.45 -9.28
CA ASN A 176 14.07 -2.58 -8.17
C ASN A 176 13.40 -3.39 -7.07
N ALA A 177 14.20 -3.87 -6.12
CA ALA A 177 13.75 -4.73 -5.03
C ALA A 177 12.93 -3.96 -3.98
N LEU A 178 12.02 -4.68 -3.34
CA LEU A 178 11.18 -4.23 -2.23
C LEU A 178 11.34 -5.16 -1.04
N ILE A 179 11.39 -4.61 0.17
CA ILE A 179 11.27 -5.36 1.42
C ILE A 179 9.95 -4.99 2.08
N ILE A 180 9.17 -5.98 2.45
CA ILE A 180 7.86 -5.80 3.09
C ILE A 180 7.96 -6.31 4.53
N ILE A 181 7.59 -5.45 5.48
CA ILE A 181 7.59 -5.75 6.90
C ILE A 181 6.16 -5.77 7.39
N THR A 182 5.78 -6.90 7.97
CA THR A 182 4.50 -7.09 8.65
C THR A 182 4.78 -7.42 10.12
N GLN A 183 3.76 -7.47 10.95
CA GLN A 183 3.91 -7.78 12.37
C GLN A 183 4.59 -9.16 12.55
N GLY A 184 5.81 -9.15 13.08
CA GLY A 184 6.60 -10.36 13.34
C GLY A 184 7.14 -11.09 12.10
N HIS A 185 7.04 -10.50 10.89
CA HIS A 185 7.45 -11.17 9.67
C HIS A 185 7.96 -10.24 8.59
N THR A 186 8.84 -10.75 7.74
CA THR A 186 9.42 -9.99 6.61
C THR A 186 9.49 -10.87 5.37
N PHE A 187 9.16 -10.30 4.22
CA PHE A 187 9.30 -10.93 2.91
C PHE A 187 9.71 -9.89 1.86
N ALA A 188 9.95 -10.31 0.63
CA ALA A 188 10.50 -9.42 -0.38
C ALA A 188 9.72 -9.48 -1.69
N GLY A 189 10.06 -8.58 -2.60
CA GLY A 189 9.51 -8.55 -3.95
C GLY A 189 10.31 -7.63 -4.85
N ALA A 190 9.77 -7.33 -6.02
CA ALA A 190 10.33 -6.32 -6.91
C ALA A 190 9.25 -5.72 -7.80
N TRP A 191 9.57 -4.55 -8.32
CA TRP A 191 8.86 -3.97 -9.44
C TRP A 191 9.06 -4.82 -10.69
N LEU A 192 8.00 -5.04 -11.46
CA LEU A 192 8.05 -5.68 -12.78
C LEU A 192 8.26 -4.66 -13.91
N VAL A 193 8.21 -3.38 -13.56
CA VAL A 193 8.45 -2.21 -14.41
C VAL A 193 9.55 -1.34 -13.80
N PRO A 194 10.29 -0.52 -14.57
CA PRO A 194 11.40 0.28 -14.05
C PRO A 194 10.91 1.51 -13.25
N GLU A 195 10.06 1.29 -12.26
CA GLU A 195 9.49 2.32 -11.38
C GLU A 195 10.02 2.20 -9.95
N THR A 196 9.72 3.20 -9.13
CA THR A 196 9.98 3.23 -7.68
C THR A 196 8.85 3.97 -6.99
N PHE A 197 8.73 3.80 -5.68
CA PHE A 197 7.88 4.67 -4.88
C PHE A 197 8.50 6.07 -4.72
N PRO A 198 7.69 7.09 -4.38
CA PRO A 198 8.21 8.45 -4.16
C PRO A 198 9.11 8.54 -2.93
N ASP A 199 8.84 7.74 -1.89
CA ASP A 199 9.58 7.69 -0.65
C ASP A 199 10.27 6.34 -0.44
N PRO A 200 11.39 6.29 0.33
CA PRO A 200 12.09 5.04 0.60
C PRO A 200 11.28 4.09 1.49
N THR A 201 10.34 4.60 2.29
CA THR A 201 9.44 3.82 3.13
C THR A 201 7.98 4.15 2.83
N ILE A 202 7.15 3.13 2.74
CA ILE A 202 5.71 3.23 2.47
C ILE A 202 4.97 2.54 3.61
N ASP A 203 4.11 3.26 4.30
CA ASP A 203 3.25 2.76 5.39
C ASP A 203 1.80 2.49 4.95
N ASP A 204 1.45 2.82 3.71
CA ASP A 204 0.14 2.54 3.13
C ASP A 204 0.16 1.25 2.29
N VAL A 205 -0.47 0.20 2.82
CA VAL A 205 -0.59 -1.10 2.15
C VAL A 205 -1.35 -1.02 0.83
N SER A 206 -2.23 -0.02 0.66
CA SER A 206 -3.03 0.12 -0.56
C SER A 206 -2.17 0.38 -1.80
N LEU A 207 -1.02 1.04 -1.63
CA LEU A 207 -0.07 1.28 -2.72
C LEU A 207 0.55 -0.02 -3.25
N LEU A 208 0.72 -1.03 -2.39
CA LEU A 208 1.19 -2.36 -2.78
C LEU A 208 0.07 -3.20 -3.39
N THR A 209 -1.07 -3.31 -2.69
CA THR A 209 -2.18 -4.16 -3.13
C THR A 209 -2.71 -3.75 -4.49
N LYS A 210 -2.78 -2.45 -4.77
CA LYS A 210 -3.15 -1.92 -6.08
C LYS A 210 -2.19 -2.36 -7.20
N ARG A 211 -0.88 -2.36 -6.93
CA ARG A 211 0.15 -2.67 -7.92
C ARG A 211 0.41 -4.16 -8.10
N THR A 212 0.00 -4.98 -7.12
CA THR A 212 0.04 -6.45 -7.21
C THR A 212 -1.26 -7.03 -7.78
N ALA A 213 -2.30 -6.19 -7.98
CA ALA A 213 -3.61 -6.64 -8.44
C ALA A 213 -3.55 -7.25 -9.85
N GLU A 214 -4.45 -8.20 -10.09
CA GLU A 214 -4.60 -8.85 -11.39
C GLU A 214 -4.92 -7.81 -12.49
N GLY A 215 -4.27 -7.95 -13.62
CA GLY A 215 -4.39 -7.00 -14.74
C GLY A 215 -3.51 -5.74 -14.63
N ILE A 216 -2.89 -5.47 -13.48
CA ILE A 216 -1.92 -4.39 -13.30
C ILE A 216 -0.50 -4.96 -13.31
N TYR A 217 -0.19 -5.86 -12.38
CA TYR A 217 1.10 -6.57 -12.29
C TYR A 217 2.33 -5.65 -12.39
N ASP A 218 2.32 -4.51 -11.68
CA ASP A 218 3.48 -3.63 -11.59
C ASP A 218 4.51 -4.15 -10.58
N ILE A 219 4.05 -4.90 -9.56
CA ILE A 219 4.88 -5.46 -8.49
C ILE A 219 4.55 -6.94 -8.32
N THR A 220 5.56 -7.76 -8.06
CA THR A 220 5.40 -9.13 -7.56
C THR A 220 6.06 -9.26 -6.20
N LEU A 221 5.30 -9.74 -5.22
CA LEU A 221 5.76 -10.02 -3.87
C LEU A 221 5.91 -11.53 -3.69
N VAL A 222 6.90 -11.94 -2.90
CA VAL A 222 7.30 -13.34 -2.75
C VAL A 222 7.52 -13.65 -1.27
N GLU A 223 6.83 -14.67 -0.77
CA GLU A 223 7.08 -15.21 0.56
C GLU A 223 8.42 -15.96 0.57
N THR A 224 9.45 -15.29 1.09
CA THR A 224 10.83 -15.78 0.99
C THR A 224 11.12 -16.97 1.89
N THR A 225 10.34 -17.20 2.95
CA THR A 225 10.47 -18.41 3.77
C THR A 225 10.07 -19.68 3.03
N CYS A 226 9.34 -19.56 1.93
CA CYS A 226 9.05 -20.67 1.03
C CYS A 226 10.27 -21.17 0.24
N MET A 227 11.44 -20.53 0.34
CA MET A 227 12.70 -21.04 -0.22
C MET A 227 13.43 -21.98 0.74
N ASN A 228 13.02 -22.02 2.02
CA ASN A 228 13.70 -22.79 3.03
C ASN A 228 13.41 -24.30 2.93
N MET A 229 14.38 -25.10 3.33
CA MET A 229 14.26 -26.55 3.40
C MET A 229 13.10 -26.97 4.31
N GLY A 230 12.23 -27.86 3.83
CA GLY A 230 11.06 -28.32 4.59
C GLY A 230 9.81 -27.44 4.44
N HIS A 231 9.95 -26.23 3.92
CA HIS A 231 8.85 -25.29 3.63
C HIS A 231 8.76 -24.90 2.15
N SER A 232 9.60 -25.51 1.31
CA SER A 232 9.71 -25.17 -0.09
C SER A 232 8.39 -25.34 -0.84
N SER A 233 8.00 -24.32 -1.58
CA SER A 233 6.89 -24.34 -2.52
C SER A 233 7.33 -23.75 -3.85
N ASP A 234 6.52 -23.93 -4.90
CA ASP A 234 6.79 -23.25 -6.15
C ASP A 234 6.65 -21.72 -6.02
N PHE A 235 7.18 -21.01 -7.00
CA PHE A 235 7.20 -19.55 -7.01
C PHE A 235 5.78 -18.94 -6.97
N ASP A 236 4.83 -19.50 -7.73
CA ASP A 236 3.48 -18.98 -7.82
C ASP A 236 2.73 -19.12 -6.48
N ASN A 237 2.94 -20.23 -5.78
CA ASN A 237 2.40 -20.39 -4.42
C ASN A 237 3.06 -19.44 -3.40
N ALA A 238 4.36 -19.17 -3.53
CA ALA A 238 5.04 -18.18 -2.70
C ALA A 238 4.49 -16.76 -2.93
N VAL A 239 4.16 -16.42 -4.18
CA VAL A 239 3.48 -15.16 -4.52
C VAL A 239 2.08 -15.09 -3.92
N LYS A 240 1.26 -16.15 -4.05
CA LYS A 240 -0.07 -16.21 -3.44
C LYS A 240 -0.02 -16.04 -1.92
N LYS A 241 0.94 -16.67 -1.24
CA LYS A 241 1.12 -16.53 0.21
C LYS A 241 1.52 -15.12 0.61
N ALA A 242 2.41 -14.46 -0.15
CA ALA A 242 2.81 -13.09 0.09
C ALA A 242 1.62 -12.12 -0.05
N ASN A 243 0.85 -12.25 -1.14
CA ASN A 243 -0.35 -11.43 -1.36
C ASN A 243 -1.41 -11.67 -0.28
N GLY A 244 -1.60 -12.92 0.17
CA GLY A 244 -2.51 -13.26 1.26
C GLY A 244 -2.17 -12.55 2.59
N LYS A 245 -0.89 -12.29 2.86
CA LYS A 245 -0.47 -11.53 4.06
C LYS A 245 -0.78 -10.04 4.00
N LEU A 246 -0.95 -9.47 2.79
CA LEU A 246 -1.34 -8.07 2.63
C LEU A 246 -2.84 -7.85 2.80
N THR A 247 -3.67 -8.87 2.54
CA THR A 247 -5.13 -8.77 2.70
C THR A 247 -5.54 -8.61 4.15
N ASP A 248 -4.73 -9.11 5.08
CA ASP A 248 -4.90 -8.85 6.53
C ASP A 248 -4.27 -7.50 6.90
N GLY A 249 -4.88 -6.42 6.44
CA GLY A 249 -4.35 -5.05 6.49
C GLY A 249 -3.96 -4.52 7.89
N ASN A 250 -4.22 -5.28 8.96
CA ASN A 250 -3.80 -4.92 10.32
C ASN A 250 -2.38 -5.40 10.65
N SER A 251 -1.82 -6.30 9.87
CA SER A 251 -0.48 -6.85 10.10
C SER A 251 0.63 -6.08 9.35
N PHE A 252 0.30 -5.31 8.32
CA PHE A 252 1.27 -4.54 7.55
C PHE A 252 1.83 -3.38 8.37
N ILE A 253 3.15 -3.24 8.38
CA ILE A 253 3.86 -2.14 9.06
C ILE A 253 4.37 -1.15 8.02
N LEU A 254 5.28 -1.58 7.14
CA LEU A 254 5.83 -0.75 6.07
C LEU A 254 6.44 -1.59 4.95
N ALA A 255 6.66 -0.95 3.81
CA ALA A 255 7.51 -1.45 2.74
C ALA A 255 8.70 -0.51 2.52
N ILE A 256 9.86 -1.07 2.19
CA ILE A 256 11.07 -0.33 1.85
C ILE A 256 11.34 -0.52 0.36
N ASP A 257 11.39 0.60 -0.38
CA ASP A 257 11.85 0.62 -1.77
C ASP A 257 13.37 0.79 -1.80
N VAL A 258 14.06 -0.27 -2.18
CA VAL A 258 15.53 -0.32 -2.15
C VAL A 258 16.14 0.69 -3.12
N LYS A 259 15.57 0.81 -4.33
CA LYS A 259 16.04 1.77 -5.34
C LYS A 259 15.88 3.20 -4.85
N ARG A 260 14.74 3.51 -4.23
CA ARG A 260 14.50 4.84 -3.65
C ARG A 260 15.43 5.12 -2.48
N ALA A 261 15.68 4.12 -1.62
CA ALA A 261 16.65 4.23 -0.53
C ALA A 261 18.07 4.53 -1.06
N ARG A 262 18.47 3.92 -2.20
CA ARG A 262 19.74 4.25 -2.88
C ARG A 262 19.78 5.72 -3.33
N HIS A 263 18.70 6.23 -3.91
CA HIS A 263 18.59 7.65 -4.29
C HIS A 263 18.67 8.60 -3.09
N SER A 264 18.19 8.16 -1.93
CA SER A 264 18.31 8.92 -0.66
C SER A 264 19.71 8.79 -0.02
N GLY A 265 20.67 8.15 -0.69
CA GLY A 265 22.07 8.06 -0.25
C GLY A 265 22.40 6.85 0.60
N ILE A 266 21.45 5.94 0.87
CA ILE A 266 21.70 4.70 1.62
C ILE A 266 22.47 3.73 0.72
N ARG A 267 23.70 3.42 1.07
CA ARG A 267 24.59 2.53 0.32
C ARG A 267 24.70 1.18 0.99
N PRO A 268 24.96 0.10 0.23
CA PRO A 268 25.28 -1.20 0.80
C PRO A 268 26.46 -1.12 1.76
N ILE A 269 26.39 -1.85 2.87
CA ILE A 269 27.54 -1.99 3.77
C ILE A 269 28.68 -2.70 3.03
N PRO A 270 29.94 -2.29 3.25
CA PRO A 270 31.07 -2.92 2.58
C PRO A 270 31.26 -4.37 3.03
N GLN A 271 31.64 -5.22 2.07
CA GLN A 271 31.96 -6.60 2.35
C GLN A 271 33.17 -6.67 3.28
N ARG A 272 33.12 -7.53 4.30
CA ARG A 272 34.28 -7.84 5.14
C ARG A 272 35.26 -8.68 4.38
N THR A 273 36.53 -8.23 4.34
CA THR A 273 37.66 -9.03 3.89
C THR A 273 38.46 -9.47 5.09
N LEU A 274 38.59 -10.79 5.32
CA LEU A 274 39.51 -11.33 6.29
C LEU A 274 40.93 -11.21 5.73
N HIS A 275 41.71 -10.25 6.22
CA HIS A 275 43.14 -10.22 5.92
C HIS A 275 43.81 -11.37 6.67
N GLY A 276 44.14 -12.47 5.96
CA GLY A 276 44.93 -13.57 6.52
C GLY A 276 44.52 -14.98 6.11
N GLN A 277 43.37 -15.21 5.51
CA GLN A 277 43.03 -16.49 4.90
C GLN A 277 42.36 -16.23 3.54
N VAL A 278 43.03 -16.66 2.49
CA VAL A 278 42.51 -16.70 1.14
C VAL A 278 41.41 -17.77 1.09
N TRP A 279 40.16 -17.38 0.94
CA TRP A 279 39.08 -18.28 0.58
C TRP A 279 39.23 -18.64 -0.90
N GLY A 280 39.91 -19.77 -1.18
CA GLY A 280 39.84 -20.41 -2.46
C GLY A 280 38.45 -21.03 -2.59
N VAL A 281 37.76 -20.68 -3.65
CA VAL A 281 36.54 -21.39 -4.04
C VAL A 281 37.00 -22.71 -4.63
N GLU A 282 37.05 -23.76 -3.83
CA GLU A 282 37.05 -25.12 -4.34
C GLU A 282 35.63 -25.40 -4.87
N GLU A 283 35.51 -25.48 -6.19
CA GLU A 283 34.34 -26.06 -6.84
C GLU A 283 34.29 -27.56 -6.48
N LYS A 284 33.73 -27.88 -5.32
CA LYS A 284 33.16 -29.20 -5.12
C LYS A 284 31.86 -29.23 -5.86
N GLU A 285 31.88 -29.88 -7.03
CA GLU A 285 30.68 -30.46 -7.64
C GLU A 285 30.10 -31.46 -6.63
N THR A 286 29.31 -30.98 -5.68
CA THR A 286 28.37 -31.82 -4.98
C THR A 286 27.29 -32.17 -6.00
N ASP A 287 27.18 -33.46 -6.30
CA ASP A 287 26.01 -34.04 -6.97
C ASP A 287 24.78 -33.67 -6.12
N ILE A 288 24.22 -32.50 -6.39
CA ILE A 288 22.93 -32.10 -5.85
C ILE A 288 21.95 -33.00 -6.59
N GLN A 289 21.40 -33.98 -5.87
CA GLN A 289 20.20 -34.67 -6.33
C GLN A 289 19.22 -33.59 -6.72
N ARG A 290 19.05 -33.44 -8.04
CA ARG A 290 18.10 -32.50 -8.64
C ARG A 290 16.73 -32.95 -8.17
N SER A 291 16.25 -32.35 -7.07
CA SER A 291 14.84 -32.41 -6.70
C SER A 291 14.09 -31.85 -7.89
N ALA A 292 13.43 -32.76 -8.60
CA ALA A 292 12.64 -32.41 -9.73
C ALA A 292 11.65 -31.32 -9.37
N VAL A 293 11.54 -30.37 -10.29
CA VAL A 293 10.33 -29.63 -10.54
C VAL A 293 10.22 -28.32 -9.81
N HIS A 294 10.96 -27.38 -10.29
CA HIS A 294 10.44 -26.02 -10.29
C HIS A 294 9.81 -25.78 -11.66
N ALA A 295 8.47 -25.85 -11.69
CA ALA A 295 7.71 -25.53 -12.90
C ALA A 295 7.99 -24.07 -13.29
N THR A 296 8.06 -23.83 -14.61
CA THR A 296 8.04 -22.46 -15.13
C THR A 296 6.84 -21.74 -14.53
N PRO A 297 7.01 -20.52 -13.95
CA PRO A 297 5.90 -19.77 -13.41
C PRO A 297 4.86 -19.49 -14.48
N GLN A 298 3.61 -19.35 -14.06
CA GLN A 298 2.53 -19.02 -14.97
C GLN A 298 2.82 -17.70 -15.68
N SER A 299 2.57 -17.68 -16.99
CA SER A 299 2.70 -16.45 -17.77
C SER A 299 1.63 -15.45 -17.30
N ILE A 300 2.03 -14.22 -17.11
CA ILE A 300 1.11 -13.12 -16.81
C ILE A 300 1.04 -12.19 -18.01
N ASN A 301 -0.14 -11.73 -18.32
CA ASN A 301 -0.36 -10.68 -19.30
C ASN A 301 -1.11 -9.54 -18.61
N PRO A 302 -0.50 -8.36 -18.41
CA PRO A 302 -1.18 -7.22 -17.80
C PRO A 302 -2.42 -6.76 -18.58
N TYR A 303 -2.54 -7.19 -19.83
CA TYR A 303 -3.65 -6.86 -20.72
C TYR A 303 -4.69 -7.99 -20.86
N ASP A 304 -4.41 -9.19 -20.33
CA ASP A 304 -5.38 -10.28 -20.31
C ASP A 304 -6.32 -10.13 -19.11
N LEU A 305 -7.56 -9.85 -19.42
CA LEU A 305 -8.67 -10.04 -18.50
C LEU A 305 -9.09 -11.50 -18.64
N SER A 306 -8.65 -12.35 -17.72
CA SER A 306 -9.08 -13.74 -17.65
C SER A 306 -10.54 -13.83 -17.19
N GLY A 307 -11.45 -13.65 -18.10
CA GLY A 307 -12.87 -13.87 -17.95
C GLY A 307 -13.52 -13.73 -19.32
N ASN A 308 -14.28 -14.71 -19.74
CA ASN A 308 -14.97 -14.95 -21.00
C ASN A 308 -15.66 -13.73 -21.66
N GLU A 309 -15.01 -12.60 -21.75
CA GLU A 309 -15.47 -11.47 -22.53
C GLU A 309 -14.71 -11.42 -23.85
N THR A 310 -15.46 -11.45 -24.95
CA THR A 310 -15.02 -11.11 -26.30
C THR A 310 -13.96 -10.02 -26.24
N GLN A 311 -12.77 -10.32 -26.78
CA GLN A 311 -11.59 -9.46 -26.86
C GLN A 311 -11.93 -7.97 -27.15
N ALA A 312 -12.32 -7.25 -26.13
CA ALA A 312 -12.27 -5.80 -26.16
C ALA A 312 -10.79 -5.41 -25.96
N VAL A 313 -10.19 -4.84 -26.98
CA VAL A 313 -8.83 -4.29 -26.92
C VAL A 313 -8.80 -3.30 -25.77
N ILE A 314 -8.19 -3.69 -24.65
CA ILE A 314 -8.02 -2.78 -23.53
C ILE A 314 -7.11 -1.66 -24.01
N THR A 315 -7.65 -0.46 -24.09
CA THR A 315 -6.88 0.72 -24.45
C THR A 315 -5.93 1.08 -23.32
N LYS A 316 -4.78 1.71 -23.64
CA LYS A 316 -3.87 2.24 -22.61
C LYS A 316 -4.60 3.16 -21.62
N GLN A 317 -5.60 3.88 -22.08
CA GLN A 317 -6.43 4.77 -21.27
C GLN A 317 -7.19 3.98 -20.19
N LEU A 318 -7.89 2.90 -20.55
CA LEU A 318 -8.62 2.06 -19.61
C LEU A 318 -7.70 1.42 -18.55
N LEU A 319 -6.48 1.03 -18.96
CA LEU A 319 -5.47 0.52 -18.05
C LEU A 319 -5.01 1.60 -17.05
N TRP A 320 -4.83 2.83 -17.51
CA TRP A 320 -4.45 3.96 -16.65
C TRP A 320 -5.57 4.35 -15.70
N GLU A 321 -6.82 4.38 -16.16
CA GLU A 321 -7.99 4.62 -15.33
C GLU A 321 -8.08 3.60 -14.19
N ARG A 322 -7.87 2.32 -14.49
CA ARG A 322 -7.83 1.25 -13.48
C ARG A 322 -6.66 1.40 -12.49
N ARG A 323 -5.49 1.83 -12.94
CA ARG A 323 -4.35 2.11 -12.07
C ARG A 323 -4.60 3.27 -11.10
N LEU A 324 -5.50 4.18 -11.42
CA LEU A 324 -5.89 5.30 -10.55
C LEU A 324 -6.92 4.91 -9.48
N LEU A 325 -7.61 3.77 -9.63
CA LEU A 325 -8.60 3.31 -8.66
C LEU A 325 -7.94 2.71 -7.42
N ASP A 326 -8.31 3.22 -6.25
CA ASP A 326 -7.94 2.61 -4.98
C ASP A 326 -8.96 1.55 -4.57
N LEU A 327 -8.60 0.26 -4.71
CA LEU A 327 -9.46 -0.88 -4.37
C LEU A 327 -9.26 -1.37 -2.92
N SER A 328 -8.54 -0.62 -2.08
CA SER A 328 -8.37 -0.99 -0.68
C SER A 328 -9.62 -0.70 0.15
N LEU A 329 -9.78 -1.43 1.26
CA LEU A 329 -10.87 -1.20 2.22
C LEU A 329 -10.76 0.12 3.00
N ARG A 330 -9.70 0.89 2.81
CA ARG A 330 -9.57 2.25 3.33
C ARG A 330 -10.34 3.26 2.48
N ASN A 331 -10.60 2.92 1.23
CA ASN A 331 -11.38 3.74 0.32
C ASN A 331 -12.85 3.76 0.76
N ASN A 332 -13.37 4.95 1.06
CA ASN A 332 -14.76 5.14 1.45
C ASN A 332 -15.75 4.75 0.33
N LEU A 333 -15.31 4.67 -0.93
CA LEU A 333 -16.11 4.19 -2.04
C LEU A 333 -16.35 2.67 -2.01
N LEU A 334 -15.58 1.91 -1.21
CA LEU A 334 -15.75 0.47 -1.02
C LEU A 334 -16.19 0.12 0.40
N ASN A 335 -15.85 0.96 1.37
CA ASN A 335 -16.12 0.71 2.77
C ASN A 335 -16.36 2.04 3.48
N ILE A 336 -17.56 2.60 3.27
CA ILE A 336 -17.96 3.87 3.87
C ILE A 336 -17.95 3.74 5.40
N ARG A 337 -17.37 4.71 6.07
CA ARG A 337 -17.26 4.77 7.54
C ARG A 337 -17.93 6.03 8.05
N ILE A 338 -18.58 5.90 9.19
CA ILE A 338 -19.14 7.05 9.89
C ILE A 338 -17.98 7.80 10.57
N THR A 339 -17.63 8.92 10.00
CA THR A 339 -16.54 9.80 10.47
C THR A 339 -17.00 11.25 10.44
N LYS A 340 -16.16 12.19 10.86
CA LYS A 340 -16.43 13.63 10.71
C LYS A 340 -16.64 14.09 9.26
N ASN A 341 -16.23 13.28 8.28
CA ASN A 341 -16.38 13.55 6.85
C ASN A 341 -17.60 12.83 6.23
N THR A 342 -18.37 12.08 7.03
CA THR A 342 -19.52 11.30 6.56
C THR A 342 -20.71 11.58 7.46
N LEU A 343 -21.77 12.16 6.91
CA LEU A 343 -23.00 12.44 7.61
C LEU A 343 -24.09 11.46 7.17
N GLN A 344 -24.77 10.84 8.13
CA GLN A 344 -25.91 9.99 7.85
C GLN A 344 -27.17 10.82 7.71
N LEU A 345 -27.76 10.75 6.51
CA LEU A 345 -29.09 11.28 6.23
C LEU A 345 -30.14 10.28 6.76
N ILE A 346 -31.19 10.80 7.37
CA ILE A 346 -32.36 9.98 7.69
C ILE A 346 -33.06 9.61 6.37
N PRO A 347 -33.36 8.32 6.11
CA PRO A 347 -33.84 7.88 4.82
C PRO A 347 -35.10 8.65 4.38
N ALA A 348 -35.06 9.17 3.18
CA ALA A 348 -36.19 9.78 2.49
C ALA A 348 -36.48 8.96 1.22
N ASN A 349 -37.57 9.27 0.53
CA ASN A 349 -37.78 8.71 -0.81
C ASN A 349 -36.64 9.21 -1.72
N LEU A 350 -35.71 8.30 -2.09
CA LEU A 350 -34.48 8.63 -2.79
C LEU A 350 -34.74 9.15 -4.20
N SER A 351 -35.72 8.59 -4.92
CA SER A 351 -36.07 9.06 -6.26
C SER A 351 -36.61 10.48 -6.22
N CYS A 352 -37.56 10.77 -5.32
CA CYS A 352 -38.08 12.14 -5.17
C CYS A 352 -37.01 13.15 -4.74
N LEU A 353 -36.02 12.72 -3.93
CA LEU A 353 -34.93 13.58 -3.52
C LEU A 353 -33.97 13.87 -4.67
N GLU A 354 -33.64 12.85 -5.44
CA GLU A 354 -32.74 12.96 -6.59
C GLU A 354 -33.34 13.84 -7.67
N ASP A 355 -34.62 13.58 -8.06
CA ASP A 355 -35.36 14.39 -9.02
C ASP A 355 -35.39 15.88 -8.62
N ALA A 356 -35.73 16.15 -7.35
CA ALA A 356 -35.82 17.52 -6.84
C ALA A 356 -34.42 18.21 -6.79
N LEU A 357 -33.35 17.48 -6.47
CA LEU A 357 -32.00 18.01 -6.51
C LEU A 357 -31.56 18.26 -7.98
N ALA A 358 -31.90 17.36 -8.91
CA ALA A 358 -31.60 17.51 -10.32
C ALA A 358 -32.32 18.74 -10.91
N ASP A 359 -33.55 19.03 -10.46
CA ASP A 359 -34.30 20.24 -10.81
C ASP A 359 -33.72 21.53 -10.18
N GLY A 360 -32.60 21.43 -9.47
CA GLY A 360 -31.91 22.57 -8.85
C GLY A 360 -32.52 23.03 -7.55
N GLU A 361 -33.34 22.22 -6.90
CA GLU A 361 -33.94 22.55 -5.61
C GLU A 361 -32.94 22.54 -4.48
N GLU A 362 -33.15 23.44 -3.50
CA GLU A 362 -32.31 23.54 -2.31
C GLU A 362 -33.01 22.93 -1.09
N PHE A 363 -32.33 22.08 -0.35
CA PHE A 363 -32.86 21.46 0.86
C PHE A 363 -32.15 22.00 2.10
N ARG A 364 -32.93 22.41 3.09
CA ARG A 364 -32.40 22.84 4.39
C ARG A 364 -31.97 21.64 5.22
N ILE A 365 -30.75 21.67 5.71
CA ILE A 365 -30.17 20.64 6.56
C ILE A 365 -30.63 20.88 8.01
N LEU A 366 -31.23 19.85 8.62
CA LEU A 366 -31.74 19.86 9.98
C LEU A 366 -31.19 18.68 10.79
N HIS A 367 -31.06 18.89 12.11
CA HIS A 367 -30.70 17.84 13.05
C HIS A 367 -31.85 16.84 13.26
N ARG A 368 -31.55 15.71 13.92
CA ARG A 368 -32.57 14.74 14.30
C ARG A 368 -33.63 15.37 15.22
N PRO A 369 -34.89 14.93 15.15
CA PRO A 369 -35.90 15.31 16.14
C PRO A 369 -35.49 14.89 17.55
N ALA A 370 -35.90 15.67 18.55
CA ALA A 370 -35.50 15.42 19.96
C ALA A 370 -35.99 14.07 20.50
N ASP A 371 -37.14 13.61 20.00
CA ASP A 371 -37.80 12.40 20.44
C ASP A 371 -37.26 11.12 19.81
N TRP A 372 -36.26 11.23 18.94
CA TRP A 372 -35.67 10.07 18.26
C TRP A 372 -34.47 9.57 19.03
N GLU A 373 -34.55 8.30 19.46
CA GLU A 373 -33.39 7.61 19.99
C GLU A 373 -32.30 7.56 18.91
N SER A 374 -31.05 7.71 19.33
CA SER A 374 -29.93 7.60 18.42
C SER A 374 -29.83 6.14 18.01
N PRO A 375 -30.07 5.77 16.75
CA PRO A 375 -29.79 4.42 16.32
C PRO A 375 -28.31 4.12 16.54
N ALA A 376 -28.00 2.86 16.81
CA ALA A 376 -26.61 2.42 16.75
C ALA A 376 -26.02 2.88 15.41
N MET A 377 -24.76 3.32 15.40
CA MET A 377 -24.06 3.78 14.19
C MET A 377 -23.86 2.62 13.23
N ASP A 378 -24.94 2.10 12.67
CA ASP A 378 -24.95 0.99 11.72
C ASP A 378 -25.77 1.38 10.49
N PHE A 379 -25.16 1.26 9.33
CA PHE A 379 -25.84 1.46 8.03
C PHE A 379 -26.95 0.43 7.77
N GLY A 380 -26.99 -0.68 8.50
CA GLY A 380 -28.04 -1.71 8.41
C GLY A 380 -29.45 -1.19 8.73
N ILE A 381 -29.57 -0.05 9.39
CA ILE A 381 -30.86 0.61 9.67
C ILE A 381 -31.62 0.96 8.40
N TYR A 382 -30.93 1.31 7.33
CA TYR A 382 -31.58 1.68 6.06
C TYR A 382 -32.39 0.55 5.42
N SER A 383 -32.13 -0.70 5.75
CA SER A 383 -32.83 -1.87 5.22
C SER A 383 -34.03 -2.34 6.05
N SER A 384 -34.26 -1.75 7.22
CA SER A 384 -35.18 -2.31 8.22
C SER A 384 -36.39 -1.44 8.55
N ILE A 385 -36.56 -0.27 7.94
CA ILE A 385 -37.70 0.60 8.22
C ILE A 385 -38.84 0.22 7.25
N PRO A 386 -39.95 -0.37 7.75
CA PRO A 386 -41.08 -0.66 6.89
C PRO A 386 -41.72 0.63 6.33
N GLU A 387 -42.25 0.60 5.12
CA GLU A 387 -42.97 1.74 4.53
C GLU A 387 -44.16 2.22 5.39
N SER A 388 -44.70 1.35 6.19
CA SER A 388 -45.81 1.65 7.12
C SER A 388 -45.38 2.35 8.41
N ASP A 389 -44.08 2.57 8.63
CA ASP A 389 -43.59 3.26 9.82
C ASP A 389 -44.02 4.74 9.82
N PRO A 390 -44.59 5.26 10.90
CA PRO A 390 -44.92 6.69 11.02
C PRO A 390 -43.78 7.65 10.73
N MET A 391 -42.53 7.18 10.95
CA MET A 391 -41.32 7.91 10.66
C MET A 391 -41.19 8.22 9.15
N VAL A 392 -41.54 7.25 8.28
CA VAL A 392 -41.49 7.41 6.82
C VAL A 392 -42.46 8.53 6.36
N GLY A 393 -43.66 8.56 6.92
CA GLY A 393 -44.62 9.63 6.65
C GLY A 393 -44.13 11.00 7.08
N PHE A 394 -43.49 11.10 8.25
CA PHE A 394 -42.89 12.33 8.74
C PHE A 394 -41.74 12.81 7.83
N ILE A 395 -40.82 11.93 7.47
CA ILE A 395 -39.67 12.26 6.60
C ILE A 395 -40.13 12.74 5.23
N ASN A 396 -41.11 12.06 4.63
CA ASN A 396 -41.68 12.45 3.34
C ASN A 396 -42.36 13.82 3.43
N SER A 397 -43.01 14.14 4.56
CA SER A 397 -43.56 15.46 4.83
C SER A 397 -42.45 16.54 4.96
N GLU A 398 -41.33 16.21 5.61
CA GLU A 398 -40.18 17.13 5.69
C GLU A 398 -39.55 17.33 4.30
N LEU A 399 -39.42 16.28 3.50
CA LEU A 399 -38.91 16.34 2.13
C LEU A 399 -39.74 17.29 1.27
N SER A 400 -41.09 17.18 1.32
CA SER A 400 -41.98 18.07 0.61
C SER A 400 -41.88 19.55 1.03
N GLN A 401 -41.37 19.81 2.25
CA GLN A 401 -41.08 21.14 2.78
C GLN A 401 -39.64 21.59 2.52
N LYS A 402 -38.89 20.88 1.66
CA LYS A 402 -37.48 21.14 1.33
C LYS A 402 -36.57 21.06 2.56
N ARG A 403 -36.77 20.06 3.41
CA ARG A 403 -36.01 19.81 4.64
C ARG A 403 -35.45 18.40 4.63
N LEU A 404 -34.17 18.27 4.95
CA LEU A 404 -33.46 16.99 5.13
C LEU A 404 -32.98 16.88 6.58
N ARG A 405 -33.25 15.74 7.19
CA ARG A 405 -32.84 15.45 8.55
C ARG A 405 -31.68 14.47 8.62
N PHE A 406 -30.73 14.77 9.51
CA PHE A 406 -29.55 13.95 9.74
C PHE A 406 -29.58 13.37 11.17
N TYR A 407 -28.93 12.24 11.37
CA TYR A 407 -28.93 11.50 12.65
C TYR A 407 -28.17 12.22 13.80
N LEU A 408 -27.49 13.31 13.54
CA LEU A 408 -26.72 14.04 14.53
C LEU A 408 -27.59 15.04 15.33
N PRO A 409 -27.30 15.24 16.63
CA PRO A 409 -27.87 16.32 17.41
C PRO A 409 -27.38 17.70 16.89
N GLU A 410 -28.09 18.77 17.23
CA GLU A 410 -27.89 20.10 16.66
C GLU A 410 -26.44 20.61 16.75
N ASN A 411 -25.83 20.51 17.95
CA ASN A 411 -24.48 21.00 18.17
C ASN A 411 -23.42 20.24 17.37
N ASP A 412 -23.56 18.93 17.23
CA ASP A 412 -22.60 18.09 16.54
C ASP A 412 -22.79 18.20 15.01
N LEU A 413 -24.03 18.31 14.55
CA LEU A 413 -24.33 18.59 13.15
C LEU A 413 -23.72 19.92 12.71
N GLY A 414 -23.87 20.98 13.52
CA GLY A 414 -23.28 22.29 13.21
C GLY A 414 -21.76 22.26 13.05
N LYS A 415 -21.06 21.52 13.91
CA LYS A 415 -19.60 21.31 13.80
C LYS A 415 -19.24 20.52 12.54
N ALA A 416 -19.94 19.43 12.28
CA ALA A 416 -19.69 18.54 11.15
C ALA A 416 -19.95 19.27 9.81
N LEU A 417 -21.05 20.01 9.70
CA LEU A 417 -21.37 20.82 8.50
C LEU A 417 -20.33 21.94 8.27
N THR A 418 -19.86 22.58 9.33
CA THR A 418 -18.80 23.58 9.22
C THR A 418 -17.50 22.95 8.70
N HIS A 419 -17.17 21.75 9.17
CA HIS A 419 -16.01 21.01 8.70
C HIS A 419 -16.15 20.62 7.23
N LEU A 420 -17.26 19.98 6.83
CA LEU A 420 -17.52 19.57 5.45
C LEU A 420 -17.53 20.77 4.49
N TYR A 421 -18.20 21.85 4.86
CA TYR A 421 -18.23 23.09 4.07
C TYR A 421 -16.82 23.63 3.80
N ARG A 422 -15.96 23.68 4.84
CA ARG A 422 -14.59 24.16 4.68
C ARG A 422 -13.76 23.20 3.84
N SER A 423 -13.81 21.90 4.14
CA SER A 423 -13.05 20.88 3.44
C SER A 423 -13.39 20.81 1.95
N SER A 424 -14.69 20.80 1.61
CA SER A 424 -15.12 20.75 0.19
C SER A 424 -14.71 22.02 -0.56
N ARG A 425 -14.82 23.19 0.08
CA ARG A 425 -14.41 24.44 -0.52
C ARG A 425 -12.91 24.52 -0.77
N THR A 426 -12.10 24.12 0.21
CA THR A 426 -10.64 24.02 0.06
C THR A 426 -10.25 23.08 -1.07
N SER A 427 -10.91 21.91 -1.18
CA SER A 427 -10.63 20.98 -2.25
C SER A 427 -10.91 21.56 -3.64
N ILE A 428 -12.01 22.31 -3.79
CA ILE A 428 -12.33 22.98 -5.05
C ILE A 428 -11.33 24.10 -5.35
N GLU A 429 -10.97 24.90 -4.35
CA GLU A 429 -10.05 26.04 -4.51
C GLU A 429 -8.61 25.58 -4.82
N GLU A 430 -8.14 24.49 -4.19
CA GLU A 430 -6.76 23.99 -4.35
C GLU A 430 -6.60 23.00 -5.50
N ASN A 431 -7.56 22.09 -5.70
CA ASN A 431 -7.43 20.97 -6.63
C ASN A 431 -8.39 21.07 -7.82
N GLY A 432 -9.33 22.00 -7.82
CA GLY A 432 -10.36 22.14 -8.84
C GLY A 432 -11.37 20.99 -8.88
N ALA A 433 -11.33 20.06 -7.91
CA ALA A 433 -12.15 18.86 -7.90
C ALA A 433 -13.18 18.88 -6.77
N ASN A 434 -14.42 18.49 -7.10
CA ASN A 434 -15.45 18.25 -6.10
C ASN A 434 -15.14 16.95 -5.34
N THR A 435 -15.23 17.02 -4.03
CA THR A 435 -15.03 15.87 -3.12
C THR A 435 -16.26 15.58 -2.26
N LEU A 436 -17.36 16.31 -2.46
CA LEU A 436 -18.59 16.18 -1.70
C LEU A 436 -19.68 15.55 -2.54
N TYR A 437 -20.17 14.40 -2.11
CA TYR A 437 -21.19 13.63 -2.82
C TYR A 437 -22.30 13.21 -1.86
N LEU A 438 -23.51 13.14 -2.36
CA LEU A 438 -24.61 12.42 -1.74
C LEU A 438 -24.58 10.98 -2.25
N ALA A 439 -24.39 10.02 -1.35
CA ALA A 439 -24.43 8.61 -1.70
C ALA A 439 -25.87 8.12 -1.78
N LEU A 440 -26.29 7.67 -2.95
CA LEU A 440 -27.61 7.11 -3.21
C LEU A 440 -27.52 5.58 -3.31
N GLY A 441 -28.09 4.90 -2.30
CA GLY A 441 -27.99 3.47 -2.16
C GLY A 441 -26.64 2.99 -1.63
N LEU A 442 -26.69 1.92 -0.85
CA LEU A 442 -25.51 1.29 -0.28
C LEU A 442 -25.55 -0.21 -0.55
N LEU A 443 -24.51 -0.75 -1.18
CA LEU A 443 -24.33 -2.19 -1.30
C LEU A 443 -23.73 -2.72 0.01
N LYS A 444 -24.45 -3.66 0.64
CA LYS A 444 -23.92 -4.45 1.76
C LYS A 444 -23.18 -5.66 1.21
N TRP A 445 -21.92 -5.81 1.55
CA TRP A 445 -21.11 -6.92 1.07
C TRP A 445 -20.17 -7.45 2.14
N TYR A 446 -19.62 -8.64 1.93
CA TYR A 446 -18.70 -9.32 2.83
C TYR A 446 -17.42 -9.64 2.08
N GLU A 447 -16.30 -9.43 2.74
CA GLU A 447 -14.97 -9.63 2.18
C GLU A 447 -14.69 -11.11 1.85
N THR A 448 -15.16 -11.99 2.75
CA THR A 448 -15.11 -13.45 2.57
C THR A 448 -16.41 -14.07 3.11
N PRO A 449 -16.75 -15.31 2.71
CA PRO A 449 -17.92 -16.02 3.27
C PRO A 449 -17.88 -16.19 4.79
N SER A 450 -16.70 -16.11 5.41
CA SER A 450 -16.50 -16.23 6.85
C SER A 450 -16.44 -14.89 7.59
N SER A 451 -16.56 -13.76 6.87
CA SER A 451 -16.51 -12.44 7.51
C SER A 451 -17.77 -12.19 8.33
N GLU A 452 -17.61 -11.86 9.61
CA GLU A 452 -18.74 -11.53 10.51
C GLU A 452 -19.22 -10.09 10.34
N ARG A 453 -18.36 -9.18 9.85
CA ARG A 453 -18.69 -7.75 9.72
C ARG A 453 -19.01 -7.39 8.29
N PRO A 454 -20.22 -6.84 8.03
CA PRO A 454 -20.55 -6.33 6.71
C PRO A 454 -19.75 -5.07 6.38
N ARG A 455 -19.52 -4.86 5.09
CA ARG A 455 -19.00 -3.63 4.50
C ARG A 455 -20.13 -2.95 3.72
N TYR A 456 -20.06 -1.64 3.60
CA TYR A 456 -21.05 -0.86 2.87
C TYR A 456 -20.34 0.01 1.85
N ALA A 457 -20.74 -0.08 0.60
CA ALA A 457 -20.20 0.72 -0.49
C ALA A 457 -21.32 1.56 -1.12
N PRO A 458 -21.11 2.86 -1.35
CA PRO A 458 -22.10 3.66 -2.08
C PRO A 458 -22.22 3.14 -3.52
N ILE A 459 -23.45 3.07 -4.03
CA ILE A 459 -23.73 2.61 -5.40
C ILE A 459 -23.63 3.79 -6.36
N LEU A 460 -24.35 4.85 -6.08
CA LEU A 460 -24.42 6.06 -6.90
C LEU A 460 -23.95 7.27 -6.10
N LEU A 461 -23.33 8.19 -6.80
CA LEU A 461 -22.72 9.39 -6.24
C LEU A 461 -23.29 10.61 -6.95
N LEU A 462 -24.16 11.36 -6.28
CA LEU A 462 -24.68 12.62 -6.75
C LEU A 462 -23.76 13.76 -6.28
N PRO A 463 -23.12 14.52 -7.19
CA PRO A 463 -22.30 15.65 -6.81
C PRO A 463 -23.15 16.75 -6.16
N VAL A 464 -22.79 17.16 -4.95
CA VAL A 464 -23.54 18.16 -4.19
C VAL A 464 -22.61 19.24 -3.63
N GLU A 465 -23.20 20.36 -3.25
CA GLU A 465 -22.53 21.38 -2.48
C GLU A 465 -23.35 21.79 -1.25
N ILE A 466 -22.64 22.13 -0.19
CA ILE A 466 -23.23 22.70 1.03
C ILE A 466 -23.01 24.20 1.00
N ILE A 467 -24.08 24.97 1.16
CA ILE A 467 -24.05 26.43 1.16
C ILE A 467 -24.48 26.94 2.52
N ARG A 468 -23.72 27.88 3.06
CA ARG A 468 -24.09 28.61 4.27
C ARG A 468 -24.88 29.87 3.89
N LYS A 469 -26.20 29.90 4.12
CA LYS A 469 -27.05 31.03 3.75
C LYS A 469 -26.98 32.18 4.77
N SER A 470 -27.38 31.94 6.01
CA SER A 470 -27.34 32.95 7.10
C SER A 470 -27.39 32.27 8.47
N ALA A 471 -27.14 33.00 9.54
CA ALA A 471 -27.26 32.46 10.89
C ALA A 471 -28.65 31.89 11.21
N ALA A 472 -29.71 32.45 10.64
CA ALA A 472 -31.08 32.01 10.85
C ALA A 472 -31.51 30.86 9.90
N LYS A 473 -30.99 30.85 8.67
CA LYS A 473 -31.33 29.83 7.66
C LYS A 473 -30.43 28.60 7.71
N GLY A 474 -29.26 28.69 8.36
CA GLY A 474 -28.32 27.58 8.51
C GLY A 474 -27.67 27.16 7.20
N TYR A 475 -27.47 25.84 7.06
CA TYR A 475 -26.88 25.23 5.89
C TYR A 475 -27.97 24.63 4.98
N VAL A 476 -27.73 24.73 3.67
CA VAL A 476 -28.53 24.06 2.64
C VAL A 476 -27.64 23.19 1.78
N ILE A 477 -28.21 22.11 1.26
CA ILE A 477 -27.60 21.25 0.24
C ILE A 477 -28.33 21.47 -1.09
N ARG A 478 -27.59 21.49 -2.18
CA ARG A 478 -28.11 21.45 -3.55
C ARG A 478 -27.20 20.61 -4.44
N SER A 479 -27.72 20.14 -5.55
CA SER A 479 -26.90 19.51 -6.57
C SER A 479 -25.95 20.52 -7.20
N ARG A 480 -24.80 20.05 -7.64
CA ARG A 480 -23.98 20.74 -8.63
C ARG A 480 -24.53 20.39 -10.02
N GLU A 481 -24.27 21.24 -11.00
CA GLU A 481 -24.67 20.98 -12.39
C GLU A 481 -23.81 19.86 -13.04
N GLU A 482 -23.55 18.79 -12.30
CA GLU A 482 -22.80 17.61 -12.71
C GLU A 482 -23.70 16.39 -12.60
N GLU A 483 -23.54 15.43 -13.51
CA GLU A 483 -24.39 14.22 -13.56
C GLU A 483 -24.13 13.28 -12.38
N THR A 484 -25.15 12.54 -11.97
CA THR A 484 -25.01 11.42 -11.02
C THR A 484 -24.12 10.35 -11.65
N MET A 485 -23.18 9.84 -10.88
CA MET A 485 -22.18 8.88 -11.34
C MET A 485 -22.33 7.54 -10.65
N MET A 486 -22.11 6.45 -11.42
CA MET A 486 -21.91 5.13 -10.83
C MET A 486 -20.56 5.07 -10.12
N ASN A 487 -20.51 4.37 -8.99
CA ASN A 487 -19.26 4.10 -8.30
C ASN A 487 -18.40 3.08 -9.08
N ILE A 488 -17.59 3.58 -9.99
CA ILE A 488 -16.70 2.75 -10.84
C ILE A 488 -15.75 1.90 -10.00
N THR A 489 -15.29 2.41 -8.85
CA THR A 489 -14.44 1.66 -7.93
C THR A 489 -15.15 0.41 -7.40
N LEU A 490 -16.44 0.52 -7.11
CA LEU A 490 -17.27 -0.62 -6.69
C LEU A 490 -17.43 -1.64 -7.82
N LEU A 491 -17.72 -1.20 -9.05
CA LEU A 491 -17.85 -2.09 -10.22
C LEU A 491 -16.56 -2.87 -10.46
N GLU A 492 -15.43 -2.19 -10.40
CA GLU A 492 -14.13 -2.83 -10.59
C GLU A 492 -13.79 -3.81 -9.45
N MET A 493 -14.13 -3.48 -8.20
CA MET A 493 -13.97 -4.38 -7.07
C MET A 493 -14.84 -5.63 -7.20
N LEU A 494 -16.11 -5.48 -7.59
CA LEU A 494 -17.03 -6.60 -7.82
C LEU A 494 -16.50 -7.53 -8.92
N ARG A 495 -15.98 -6.95 -9.99
CA ARG A 495 -15.37 -7.70 -11.10
C ARG A 495 -14.13 -8.47 -10.64
N GLN A 496 -13.21 -7.83 -9.94
CA GLN A 496 -11.93 -8.43 -9.56
C GLN A 496 -12.07 -9.47 -8.42
N ASN A 497 -12.84 -9.15 -7.39
CA ASN A 497 -12.90 -10.00 -6.19
C ASN A 497 -13.99 -11.06 -6.25
N PHE A 498 -15.06 -10.81 -7.01
CA PHE A 498 -16.23 -11.70 -7.05
C PHE A 498 -16.55 -12.24 -8.45
N GLY A 499 -15.83 -11.79 -9.49
CA GLY A 499 -16.09 -12.18 -10.88
C GLY A 499 -17.45 -11.68 -11.40
N ILE A 500 -18.03 -10.66 -10.75
CA ILE A 500 -19.32 -10.07 -11.12
C ILE A 500 -19.05 -8.92 -12.07
N SER A 501 -19.49 -9.05 -13.32
CA SER A 501 -19.43 -8.00 -14.33
C SER A 501 -20.83 -7.47 -14.59
N ILE A 502 -21.03 -6.17 -14.40
CA ILE A 502 -22.32 -5.49 -14.63
C ILE A 502 -22.12 -4.54 -15.81
N SER A 503 -22.73 -4.85 -16.93
CA SER A 503 -22.67 -4.02 -18.15
C SER A 503 -23.83 -3.01 -18.17
N GLY A 504 -23.58 -1.85 -18.79
CA GLY A 504 -24.61 -0.82 -19.03
C GLY A 504 -24.89 0.12 -17.86
N LEU A 505 -24.00 0.15 -16.85
CA LEU A 505 -24.09 1.11 -15.75
C LEU A 505 -23.04 2.22 -15.82
N ASP A 506 -22.14 2.18 -16.79
CA ASP A 506 -21.16 3.21 -17.05
C ASP A 506 -21.00 3.40 -18.57
N PRO A 507 -21.49 4.50 -19.15
CA PRO A 507 -22.33 5.53 -18.50
C PRO A 507 -23.69 4.99 -18.05
N LEU A 508 -24.32 5.69 -17.08
CA LEU A 508 -25.67 5.36 -16.63
C LEU A 508 -26.66 5.46 -17.81
N PRO A 509 -27.66 4.56 -17.88
CA PRO A 509 -28.66 4.65 -18.91
C PRO A 509 -29.44 5.96 -18.79
N THR A 510 -29.68 6.61 -19.94
CA THR A 510 -30.53 7.81 -20.07
C THR A 510 -31.90 7.44 -20.62
N ASP A 511 -32.92 8.14 -20.20
CA ASP A 511 -34.24 8.01 -20.84
C ASP A 511 -34.26 8.66 -22.22
N GLU A 512 -35.39 8.52 -22.94
CA GLU A 512 -35.59 9.11 -24.30
C GLU A 512 -35.51 10.65 -24.28
N SER A 513 -35.70 11.31 -23.13
CA SER A 513 -35.57 12.77 -22.96
C SER A 513 -34.13 13.23 -22.73
N GLY A 514 -33.20 12.31 -22.55
CA GLY A 514 -31.80 12.61 -22.25
C GLY A 514 -31.54 12.95 -20.78
N VAL A 515 -32.52 12.80 -19.92
CA VAL A 515 -32.39 12.91 -18.46
C VAL A 515 -31.99 11.55 -17.91
N ASN A 516 -31.07 11.51 -16.97
CA ASN A 516 -30.68 10.26 -16.29
C ASN A 516 -31.83 9.76 -15.41
N ALA A 517 -32.85 9.14 -16.01
CA ALA A 517 -33.95 8.54 -15.31
C ALA A 517 -33.61 7.11 -14.89
N VAL A 518 -32.83 6.95 -13.82
CA VAL A 518 -32.69 5.65 -13.16
C VAL A 518 -33.72 5.56 -12.06
N SER A 519 -34.79 4.80 -12.30
CA SER A 519 -35.68 4.38 -11.22
C SER A 519 -34.94 3.41 -10.30
N TYR A 520 -34.36 3.91 -9.23
CA TYR A 520 -33.53 3.17 -8.25
C TYR A 520 -34.30 2.17 -7.39
N THR A 521 -35.61 1.98 -7.66
CA THR A 521 -36.47 1.06 -6.93
C THR A 521 -36.30 -0.41 -7.31
N HIS A 522 -35.49 -0.74 -8.32
CA HIS A 522 -35.35 -2.09 -8.87
C HIS A 522 -33.91 -2.60 -9.05
N LEU A 523 -32.90 -1.96 -8.44
CA LEU A 523 -31.54 -2.49 -8.38
C LEU A 523 -31.24 -3.26 -7.11
#